data_f5ee4b20064eaf7adbb4514b236e6d4f
#
_entry.id   f5ee4b20064eaf7adbb4514b236e6d4f
#
_cell.length_a   1.000
_cell.length_b   1.000
_cell.length_c   1.000
_cell.angle_alpha   90.00
_cell.angle_beta   90.00
_cell.angle_gamma   90.00
#
_symmetry.space_group_name_H-M   'P 1'
#
loop_
_entity.id
_entity.type
_entity.pdbx_description
1 polymer ?
#
loop_
_entity_poly.entity_id
_entity_poly.type
_entity_poly.pdbx_seq_one_letter_code
_entity_poly.pdbx_strand_id
1 'polypeptide(L)'
;MVEIAKALAKNAKLLILDEPTASLNEDDSKALLDLLLKFKKQGMTSIIISHKLNEISYVADKITVIRDGSTIETLDKKKDDFSEQRIIQGMVGREMTDRFPRRPDVKIGDVSMEVKNWTVYHPLYSERKVVDNVSFKIHKGEVVGISGLMGAGRTELAMSIFGKSYGTK
;
A
#
# COMPACT_ATOMS: atom_id res chain seq x y z
N MET A 1 9.89 -7.07 -11.37
CA MET A 1 11.28 -7.61 -11.49
C MET A 1 11.68 -7.88 -12.95
N VAL A 2 10.89 -8.60 -13.75
CA VAL A 2 11.22 -8.90 -15.17
C VAL A 2 11.46 -7.64 -16.01
N GLU A 3 10.63 -6.60 -15.87
CA GLU A 3 10.78 -5.33 -16.62
C GLU A 3 12.07 -4.58 -16.25
N ILE A 4 12.49 -4.64 -15.00
CA ILE A 4 13.76 -4.05 -14.55
C ILE A 4 14.93 -4.82 -15.17
N ALA A 5 14.87 -6.16 -15.20
CA ALA A 5 15.89 -6.97 -15.85
C ALA A 5 16.00 -6.67 -17.36
N LYS A 6 14.87 -6.46 -18.04
CA LYS A 6 14.85 -6.02 -19.46
C LYS A 6 15.50 -4.65 -19.65
N ALA A 7 15.22 -3.68 -18.77
CA ALA A 7 15.82 -2.36 -18.84
C ALA A 7 17.33 -2.41 -18.66
N LEU A 8 17.82 -3.24 -17.74
CA LEU A 8 19.24 -3.48 -17.51
C LEU A 8 19.93 -4.13 -18.69
N ALA A 9 19.30 -5.11 -19.32
CA ALA A 9 19.85 -5.77 -20.51
C ALA A 9 20.04 -4.82 -21.70
N LYS A 10 19.35 -3.66 -21.70
CA LYS A 10 19.46 -2.63 -22.74
C LYS A 10 20.50 -1.54 -22.42
N ASN A 11 21.34 -1.70 -21.39
CA ASN A 11 22.29 -0.68 -20.93
C ASN A 11 21.65 0.71 -20.71
N ALA A 12 20.45 0.73 -20.12
CA ALA A 12 19.73 1.96 -19.84
C ALA A 12 20.52 2.84 -18.87
N LYS A 13 20.67 4.12 -19.20
CA LYS A 13 21.32 5.11 -18.33
C LYS A 13 20.32 5.80 -17.38
N LEU A 14 19.05 5.77 -17.74
CA LEU A 14 17.94 6.32 -16.98
C LEU A 14 16.86 5.26 -16.81
N LEU A 15 16.41 5.05 -15.59
CA LEU A 15 15.32 4.16 -15.24
C LEU A 15 14.16 5.00 -14.69
N ILE A 16 12.97 4.85 -15.28
CA ILE A 16 11.74 5.50 -14.80
C ILE A 16 10.81 4.41 -14.29
N LEU A 17 10.40 4.53 -13.04
CA LEU A 17 9.56 3.57 -12.33
C LEU A 17 8.32 4.27 -11.80
N ASP A 18 7.16 3.82 -12.25
CA ASP A 18 5.86 4.31 -11.80
C ASP A 18 5.22 3.24 -10.90
N GLU A 19 4.99 3.60 -9.62
CA GLU A 19 4.43 2.74 -8.56
C GLU A 19 5.04 1.33 -8.51
N PRO A 20 6.39 1.19 -8.50
CA PRO A 20 7.04 -0.11 -8.74
C PRO A 20 6.78 -1.14 -7.63
N THR A 21 6.32 -0.71 -6.46
CA THR A 21 6.06 -1.55 -5.28
C THR A 21 4.57 -1.75 -4.99
N ALA A 22 3.68 -1.24 -5.84
CA ALA A 22 2.23 -1.24 -5.57
C ALA A 22 1.64 -2.65 -5.35
N SER A 23 2.16 -3.65 -6.05
CA SER A 23 1.71 -5.05 -5.97
C SER A 23 2.66 -5.97 -5.20
N LEU A 24 3.70 -5.43 -4.60
CA LEU A 24 4.71 -6.20 -3.85
C LEU A 24 4.36 -6.23 -2.36
N ASN A 25 4.76 -7.32 -1.69
CA ASN A 25 4.79 -7.37 -0.24
C ASN A 25 5.94 -6.49 0.30
N GLU A 26 6.05 -6.38 1.63
CA GLU A 26 7.04 -5.50 2.26
C GLU A 26 8.48 -5.95 1.99
N ASP A 27 8.75 -7.26 2.07
CA ASP A 27 10.08 -7.82 1.82
C ASP A 27 10.53 -7.64 0.37
N ASP A 28 9.63 -7.90 -0.60
CA ASP A 28 9.91 -7.72 -2.02
C ASP A 28 10.07 -6.24 -2.37
N SER A 29 9.28 -5.36 -1.76
CA SER A 29 9.42 -3.90 -1.91
C SER A 29 10.80 -3.45 -1.45
N LYS A 30 11.22 -3.88 -0.26
CA LYS A 30 12.54 -3.57 0.27
C LYS A 30 13.66 -4.10 -0.62
N ALA A 31 13.56 -5.35 -1.08
CA ALA A 31 14.55 -5.93 -1.99
C ALA A 31 14.68 -5.13 -3.30
N LEU A 32 13.56 -4.64 -3.85
CA LEU A 32 13.55 -3.78 -5.02
C LEU A 32 14.25 -2.44 -4.75
N LEU A 33 13.94 -1.78 -3.64
CA LEU A 33 14.55 -0.51 -3.27
C LEU A 33 16.06 -0.63 -3.04
N ASP A 34 16.49 -1.71 -2.38
CA ASP A 34 17.91 -2.01 -2.19
C ASP A 34 18.63 -2.26 -3.52
N LEU A 35 17.95 -2.88 -4.50
CA LEU A 35 18.48 -3.06 -5.84
C LEU A 35 18.66 -1.71 -6.55
N LEU A 36 17.71 -0.79 -6.41
CA LEU A 36 17.84 0.57 -6.96
C LEU A 36 19.02 1.34 -6.35
N LEU A 37 19.25 1.19 -5.05
CA LEU A 37 20.43 1.77 -4.40
C LEU A 37 21.75 1.17 -4.91
N LYS A 38 21.78 -0.12 -5.26
CA LYS A 38 22.95 -0.74 -5.90
C LYS A 38 23.18 -0.17 -7.30
N PHE A 39 22.14 0.01 -8.10
CA PHE A 39 22.26 0.62 -9.44
C PHE A 39 22.72 2.08 -9.37
N LYS A 40 22.22 2.84 -8.41
CA LYS A 40 22.70 4.19 -8.14
C LYS A 40 24.21 4.22 -7.87
N LYS A 41 24.73 3.30 -7.06
CA LYS A 41 26.18 3.18 -6.81
C LYS A 41 26.98 2.84 -8.08
N GLN A 42 26.36 2.22 -9.06
CA GLN A 42 26.95 1.91 -10.37
C GLN A 42 26.79 3.05 -11.39
N GLY A 43 26.26 4.20 -10.97
CA GLY A 43 26.10 5.39 -11.81
C GLY A 43 24.79 5.46 -12.59
N MET A 44 23.82 4.57 -12.33
CA MET A 44 22.49 4.63 -12.96
C MET A 44 21.66 5.73 -12.32
N THR A 45 21.00 6.54 -13.13
CA THR A 45 20.02 7.53 -12.70
C THR A 45 18.62 6.91 -12.69
N SER A 46 17.82 7.20 -11.65
CA SER A 46 16.45 6.69 -11.57
C SER A 46 15.48 7.80 -11.20
N ILE A 47 14.28 7.75 -11.78
CA ILE A 47 13.10 8.51 -11.38
C ILE A 47 12.08 7.52 -10.84
N ILE A 48 11.61 7.76 -9.62
CA ILE A 48 10.60 6.92 -8.98
C ILE A 48 9.38 7.78 -8.73
N ILE A 49 8.23 7.32 -9.20
CA ILE A 49 6.93 7.91 -8.92
C ILE A 49 6.24 6.98 -7.94
N SER A 50 5.88 7.49 -6.77
CA SER A 50 5.16 6.72 -5.74
C SER A 50 4.48 7.66 -4.76
N HIS A 51 3.43 7.17 -4.12
CA HIS A 51 2.75 7.82 -2.99
C HIS A 51 3.20 7.25 -1.64
N LYS A 52 4.04 6.23 -1.63
CA LYS A 52 4.60 5.62 -0.43
C LYS A 52 5.83 6.40 0.05
N LEU A 53 5.60 7.34 0.95
CA LEU A 53 6.63 8.31 1.37
C LEU A 53 7.83 7.68 2.07
N ASN A 54 7.63 6.62 2.84
CA ASN A 54 8.69 5.85 3.47
C ASN A 54 9.66 5.25 2.42
N GLU A 55 9.14 4.73 1.32
CA GLU A 55 9.94 4.16 0.24
C GLU A 55 10.74 5.23 -0.50
N ILE A 56 10.08 6.36 -0.84
CA ILE A 56 10.73 7.49 -1.49
C ILE A 56 11.82 8.08 -0.60
N SER A 57 11.54 8.32 0.67
CA SER A 57 12.50 8.86 1.64
C SER A 57 13.71 7.94 1.83
N TYR A 58 13.52 6.63 1.65
CA TYR A 58 14.60 5.66 1.75
C TYR A 58 15.61 5.80 0.59
N VAL A 59 15.16 5.89 -0.65
CA VAL A 59 16.03 5.79 -1.84
C VAL A 59 16.38 7.12 -2.50
N ALA A 60 15.51 8.14 -2.41
CA ALA A 60 15.65 9.38 -3.14
C ALA A 60 16.74 10.31 -2.56
N ASP A 61 17.42 11.02 -3.45
CA ASP A 61 18.27 12.15 -3.09
C ASP A 61 17.50 13.46 -3.10
N LYS A 62 16.51 13.56 -3.99
CA LYS A 62 15.62 14.71 -4.14
C LYS A 62 14.20 14.23 -4.32
N ILE A 63 13.25 14.97 -3.76
CA ILE A 63 11.83 14.73 -3.91
C ILE A 63 11.20 15.98 -4.50
N THR A 64 10.56 15.83 -5.66
CA THR A 64 9.75 16.89 -6.25
C THR A 64 8.29 16.61 -5.95
N VAL A 65 7.65 17.49 -5.22
CA VAL A 65 6.23 17.43 -4.89
C VAL A 65 5.43 18.06 -6.02
N ILE A 66 4.50 17.30 -6.59
CA ILE A 66 3.60 17.73 -7.65
C ILE A 66 2.17 17.73 -7.11
N ARG A 67 1.43 18.80 -7.37
CA ARG A 67 0.02 18.93 -7.04
C ARG A 67 -0.70 19.68 -8.15
N ASP A 68 -1.85 19.16 -8.58
CA ASP A 68 -2.68 19.76 -9.65
C ASP A 68 -1.88 20.06 -10.93
N GLY A 69 -0.97 19.15 -11.30
CA GLY A 69 -0.12 19.28 -12.49
C GLY A 69 1.04 20.26 -12.37
N SER A 70 1.23 20.89 -11.20
CA SER A 70 2.28 21.89 -10.97
C SER A 70 3.29 21.43 -9.94
N THR A 71 4.55 21.79 -10.14
CA THR A 71 5.61 21.60 -9.14
C THR A 71 5.40 22.58 -7.99
N ILE A 72 5.21 22.05 -6.80
CA ILE A 72 5.08 22.84 -5.56
C ILE A 72 6.47 23.18 -5.02
N GLU A 73 7.32 22.18 -4.88
CA GLU A 73 8.66 22.32 -4.36
C GLU A 73 9.53 21.12 -4.72
N THR A 74 10.84 21.29 -4.57
CA THR A 74 11.80 20.18 -4.65
C THR A 74 12.67 20.21 -3.40
N LEU A 75 12.61 19.13 -2.61
CA LEU A 75 13.41 18.93 -1.42
C LEU A 75 14.69 18.18 -1.75
N ASP A 76 15.82 18.61 -1.21
CA ASP A 76 17.13 17.95 -1.34
C ASP A 76 17.49 17.32 0.01
N LYS A 77 17.70 15.99 0.04
CA LYS A 77 18.01 15.23 1.26
C LYS A 77 19.20 15.76 2.07
N LYS A 78 20.11 16.47 1.41
CA LYS A 78 21.30 17.02 2.07
C LYS A 78 21.08 18.40 2.69
N LYS A 79 20.01 19.09 2.31
CA LYS A 79 19.78 20.50 2.67
C LYS A 79 18.48 20.75 3.38
N ASP A 80 17.48 19.95 3.11
CA ASP A 80 16.11 20.20 3.54
C ASP A 80 15.63 19.14 4.55
N ASP A 81 14.57 19.49 5.29
CA ASP A 81 13.84 18.51 6.07
C ASP A 81 13.15 17.50 5.13
N PHE A 82 13.58 16.26 5.22
CA PHE A 82 13.13 15.15 4.39
C PHE A 82 12.14 14.23 5.13
N SER A 83 11.52 14.77 6.21
CA SER A 83 10.52 14.04 7.00
C SER A 83 9.23 13.81 6.19
N GLU A 84 8.55 12.73 6.51
CA GLU A 84 7.24 12.46 5.90
C GLU A 84 6.24 13.60 6.13
N GLN A 85 6.26 14.21 7.30
CA GLN A 85 5.38 15.34 7.63
C GLN A 85 5.61 16.53 6.70
N ARG A 86 6.88 16.84 6.43
CA ARG A 86 7.25 17.93 5.53
C ARG A 86 6.79 17.65 4.09
N ILE A 87 6.97 16.42 3.61
CA ILE A 87 6.53 16.02 2.27
C ILE A 87 5.00 16.08 2.17
N ILE A 88 4.28 15.56 3.16
CA ILE A 88 2.81 15.62 3.22
C ILE A 88 2.30 17.05 3.20
N GLN A 89 2.94 17.96 3.94
CA GLN A 89 2.58 19.37 3.94
C GLN A 89 2.63 19.97 2.52
N GLY A 90 3.68 19.66 1.75
CA GLY A 90 3.79 20.05 0.35
C GLY A 90 2.68 19.46 -0.52
N MET A 91 2.37 18.17 -0.34
CA MET A 91 1.34 17.46 -1.11
C MET A 91 -0.08 17.97 -0.83
N VAL A 92 -0.41 18.22 0.43
CA VAL A 92 -1.78 18.61 0.87
C VAL A 92 -1.96 20.12 0.89
N GLY A 93 -0.89 20.89 1.07
CA GLY A 93 -0.91 22.36 1.10
C GLY A 93 -1.41 22.96 2.42
N ARG A 94 -1.58 22.16 3.46
CA ARG A 94 -1.93 22.60 4.82
C ARG A 94 -1.22 21.71 5.84
N GLU A 95 -0.98 22.26 7.02
CA GLU A 95 -0.51 21.44 8.14
C GLU A 95 -1.59 20.42 8.51
N MET A 96 -1.22 19.15 8.50
CA MET A 96 -2.05 18.08 9.05
C MET A 96 -1.65 17.88 10.50
N THR A 97 -2.37 18.52 11.40
CA THR A 97 -2.14 18.40 12.84
C THR A 97 -2.54 17.03 13.39
N ASP A 98 -3.48 16.37 12.74
CA ASP A 98 -3.91 15.01 13.08
C ASP A 98 -4.22 14.20 11.82
N ARG A 99 -3.45 13.11 11.57
CA ARG A 99 -3.68 12.16 10.47
C ARG A 99 -4.94 11.31 10.68
N PHE A 100 -5.28 11.06 11.94
CA PHE A 100 -6.36 10.16 12.33
C PHE A 100 -7.22 10.84 13.40
N PRO A 101 -7.99 11.91 13.04
CA PRO A 101 -8.82 12.59 14.00
C PRO A 101 -9.77 11.58 14.66
N ARG A 102 -9.71 11.50 15.99
CA ARG A 102 -10.65 10.68 16.74
C ARG A 102 -12.04 11.23 16.48
N ARG A 103 -12.96 10.34 16.12
CA ARG A 103 -14.38 10.69 16.06
C ARG A 103 -14.88 10.79 17.50
N PRO A 104 -15.17 11.98 18.03
CA PRO A 104 -15.82 12.09 19.31
C PRO A 104 -17.23 11.53 19.18
N ASP A 105 -17.69 10.77 20.18
CA ASP A 105 -19.10 10.43 20.39
C ASP A 105 -19.80 9.52 19.32
N VAL A 106 -19.10 8.55 18.77
CA VAL A 106 -19.77 7.49 18.01
C VAL A 106 -20.53 6.59 19.01
N LYS A 107 -21.84 6.73 19.06
CA LYS A 107 -22.70 5.78 19.78
C LYS A 107 -22.76 4.48 18.96
N ILE A 108 -22.07 3.46 19.43
CA ILE A 108 -22.17 2.11 18.87
C ILE A 108 -23.52 1.54 19.30
N GLY A 109 -24.33 1.16 18.30
CA GLY A 109 -25.67 0.60 18.51
C GLY A 109 -25.67 -0.92 18.61
N ASP A 110 -26.85 -1.51 18.39
CA ASP A 110 -27.04 -2.96 18.38
C ASP A 110 -26.26 -3.64 17.26
N VAL A 111 -26.09 -4.96 17.37
CA VAL A 111 -25.49 -5.79 16.33
C VAL A 111 -26.26 -5.63 15.03
N SER A 112 -25.60 -5.19 13.98
CA SER A 112 -26.14 -5.03 12.63
C SER A 112 -25.91 -6.27 11.78
N MET A 113 -24.77 -6.93 11.98
CA MET A 113 -24.39 -8.15 11.27
C MET A 113 -23.52 -9.03 12.16
N GLU A 114 -23.76 -10.33 12.13
CA GLU A 114 -22.94 -11.33 12.81
C GLU A 114 -22.54 -12.43 11.83
N VAL A 115 -21.25 -12.69 11.78
CA VAL A 115 -20.66 -13.80 11.03
C VAL A 115 -20.16 -14.81 12.05
N LYS A 116 -20.54 -16.08 11.90
CA LYS A 116 -20.16 -17.18 12.80
C LYS A 116 -19.57 -18.34 12.02
N ASN A 117 -18.39 -18.78 12.44
CA ASN A 117 -17.72 -19.98 11.92
C ASN A 117 -17.68 -20.03 10.39
N TRP A 118 -17.47 -18.87 9.75
CA TRP A 118 -17.53 -18.73 8.30
C TRP A 118 -16.34 -19.39 7.63
N THR A 119 -16.60 -20.41 6.83
CA THR A 119 -15.57 -21.16 6.11
C THR A 119 -15.89 -21.14 4.63
N VAL A 120 -14.90 -20.83 3.81
CA VAL A 120 -15.05 -20.76 2.35
C VAL A 120 -13.96 -21.59 1.70
N TYR A 121 -14.34 -22.40 0.72
CA TYR A 121 -13.44 -23.23 -0.06
C TYR A 121 -13.09 -22.57 -1.40
N HIS A 122 -11.95 -22.90 -1.95
CA HIS A 122 -11.53 -22.40 -3.24
C HIS A 122 -12.44 -22.95 -4.36
N PRO A 123 -12.91 -22.11 -5.32
CA PRO A 123 -13.89 -22.52 -6.32
C PRO A 123 -13.43 -23.67 -7.22
N LEU A 124 -12.11 -23.76 -7.49
CA LEU A 124 -11.52 -24.81 -8.33
C LEU A 124 -10.89 -25.97 -7.53
N TYR A 125 -10.59 -25.74 -6.26
CA TYR A 125 -9.91 -26.71 -5.39
C TYR A 125 -10.73 -26.86 -4.10
N SER A 126 -11.73 -27.76 -4.14
CA SER A 126 -12.72 -27.91 -3.06
C SER A 126 -12.14 -28.33 -1.69
N GLU A 127 -10.94 -28.88 -1.67
CA GLU A 127 -10.25 -29.23 -0.41
C GLU A 127 -9.49 -28.06 0.20
N ARG A 128 -9.23 -27.00 -0.59
CA ARG A 128 -8.47 -25.83 -0.14
C ARG A 128 -9.42 -24.80 0.49
N LYS A 129 -9.32 -24.61 1.79
CA LYS A 129 -9.97 -23.50 2.47
C LYS A 129 -9.24 -22.19 2.14
N VAL A 130 -9.99 -21.18 1.73
CA VAL A 130 -9.51 -19.80 1.52
C VAL A 130 -9.92 -18.86 2.64
N VAL A 131 -10.95 -19.26 3.39
CA VAL A 131 -11.37 -18.67 4.68
C VAL A 131 -11.66 -19.84 5.61
N ASP A 132 -11.17 -19.82 6.83
CA ASP A 132 -11.35 -20.91 7.78
C ASP A 132 -11.84 -20.41 9.13
N ASN A 133 -13.08 -20.75 9.47
CA ASN A 133 -13.69 -20.56 10.78
C ASN A 133 -13.65 -19.10 11.29
N VAL A 134 -13.92 -18.12 10.43
CA VAL A 134 -13.91 -16.70 10.79
C VAL A 134 -15.21 -16.29 11.46
N SER A 135 -15.11 -15.60 12.59
CA SER A 135 -16.26 -15.07 13.33
C SER A 135 -16.00 -13.62 13.73
N PHE A 136 -16.99 -12.75 13.51
CA PHE A 136 -16.97 -11.36 13.97
C PHE A 136 -18.39 -10.78 13.99
N LYS A 137 -18.53 -9.64 14.68
CA LYS A 137 -19.77 -8.85 14.73
C LYS A 137 -19.51 -7.44 14.26
N ILE A 138 -20.52 -6.84 13.67
CA ILE A 138 -20.52 -5.43 13.27
C ILE A 138 -21.76 -4.79 13.90
N HIS A 139 -21.57 -3.64 14.56
CA HIS A 139 -22.64 -2.89 15.20
C HIS A 139 -23.06 -1.68 14.34
N LYS A 140 -24.24 -1.19 14.58
CA LYS A 140 -24.74 0.05 13.92
C LYS A 140 -23.83 1.24 14.29
N GLY A 141 -23.38 1.98 13.28
CA GLY A 141 -22.47 3.12 13.45
C GLY A 141 -21.00 2.75 13.65
N GLU A 142 -20.64 1.46 13.64
CA GLU A 142 -19.28 0.97 13.76
C GLU A 142 -18.59 0.88 12.40
N VAL A 143 -17.28 1.13 12.37
CA VAL A 143 -16.40 0.83 11.25
C VAL A 143 -15.42 -0.24 11.68
N VAL A 144 -15.58 -1.45 11.15
CA VAL A 144 -14.70 -2.59 11.45
C VAL A 144 -13.62 -2.70 10.39
N GLY A 145 -12.35 -2.67 10.81
CA GLY A 145 -11.20 -2.90 9.95
C GLY A 145 -10.82 -4.37 9.90
N ILE A 146 -10.65 -4.92 8.68
CA ILE A 146 -10.12 -6.27 8.46
C ILE A 146 -8.72 -6.14 7.87
N SER A 147 -7.72 -6.59 8.61
CA SER A 147 -6.31 -6.51 8.28
C SER A 147 -5.69 -7.89 8.07
N GLY A 148 -4.54 -7.96 7.41
CA GLY A 148 -3.80 -9.21 7.18
C GLY A 148 -2.81 -9.08 6.03
N LEU A 149 -1.85 -10.01 5.92
CA LEU A 149 -0.87 -10.06 4.84
C LEU A 149 -1.51 -10.40 3.49
N MET A 150 -0.77 -10.22 2.39
CA MET A 150 -1.20 -10.69 1.07
C MET A 150 -1.50 -12.20 1.12
N GLY A 151 -2.62 -12.58 0.52
CA GLY A 151 -3.08 -13.99 0.54
C GLY A 151 -3.76 -14.44 1.84
N ALA A 152 -4.00 -13.56 2.82
CA ALA A 152 -4.70 -13.89 4.07
C ALA A 152 -6.21 -14.16 3.92
N GLY A 153 -6.77 -14.16 2.71
CA GLY A 153 -8.19 -14.46 2.48
C GLY A 153 -9.16 -13.30 2.69
N ARG A 154 -8.67 -12.05 2.82
CA ARG A 154 -9.55 -10.87 3.07
C ARG A 154 -10.54 -10.63 1.94
N THR A 155 -10.08 -10.69 0.70
CA THR A 155 -10.92 -10.53 -0.49
C THR A 155 -11.95 -11.65 -0.58
N GLU A 156 -11.50 -12.87 -0.35
CA GLU A 156 -12.32 -14.07 -0.35
C GLU A 156 -13.41 -14.01 0.72
N LEU A 157 -13.06 -13.55 1.91
CA LEU A 157 -14.02 -13.31 3.00
C LEU A 157 -15.08 -12.29 2.58
N ALA A 158 -14.66 -11.10 2.12
CA ALA A 158 -15.59 -10.04 1.74
C ALA A 158 -16.51 -10.48 0.59
N MET A 159 -15.94 -11.08 -0.46
CA MET A 159 -16.70 -11.54 -1.63
C MET A 159 -17.69 -12.65 -1.28
N SER A 160 -17.32 -13.59 -0.42
CA SER A 160 -18.22 -14.68 0.01
C SER A 160 -19.38 -14.19 0.87
N ILE A 161 -19.16 -13.19 1.71
CA ILE A 161 -20.21 -12.55 2.50
C ILE A 161 -21.15 -11.75 1.60
N PHE A 162 -20.61 -11.05 0.60
CA PHE A 162 -21.40 -10.28 -0.36
C PHE A 162 -22.24 -11.17 -1.30
N GLY A 163 -22.00 -12.49 -1.32
CA GLY A 163 -22.76 -13.43 -2.13
C GLY A 163 -22.26 -13.59 -3.57
N LYS A 164 -21.17 -12.97 -3.93
CA LYS A 164 -20.49 -13.22 -5.20
C LYS A 164 -19.60 -14.44 -5.00
N SER A 165 -19.90 -15.54 -5.70
CA SER A 165 -19.35 -16.85 -5.42
C SER A 165 -17.82 -16.86 -5.32
N TYR A 166 -17.37 -17.04 -4.11
CA TYR A 166 -16.07 -17.59 -3.81
C TYR A 166 -16.34 -18.91 -3.09
N GLY A 167 -16.31 -19.99 -3.83
CA GLY A 167 -16.45 -21.33 -3.28
C GLY A 167 -17.84 -21.69 -2.76
N THR A 168 -17.97 -22.94 -2.34
CA THR A 168 -19.12 -23.45 -1.58
C THR A 168 -19.04 -22.99 -0.14
N LYS A 169 -20.16 -22.53 0.37
CA LYS A 169 -20.35 -22.18 1.78
C LYS A 169 -20.45 -23.44 2.62
#